data_85fe87a8ec577fa06f7e3abe3eb13c43
#
_entry.id   85fe87a8ec577fa06f7e3abe3eb13c43
#
_cell.length_a   1.000
_cell.length_b   1.000
_cell.length_c   1.000
_cell.angle_alpha   90.00
_cell.angle_beta   90.00
_cell.angle_gamma   90.00
#
_symmetry.space_group_name_H-M   'P 1'
#
loop_
_entity.id
_entity.type
_entity.pdbx_description
1 polymer ?
#
loop_
_entity_poly.entity_id
_entity_poly.type
_entity_poly.pdbx_seq_one_letter_code
_entity_poly.pdbx_strand_id
1 'polypeptide(L)'
;YFGAAANEEREADWPEMKFFSSMDSPYPVAVNYRLLLPKILGDEVQKILYLDGDIICRGSIAELWQADLGSLLAAGVPDPLEAMHRRRLPEVKRYVNSGVLLMNLQLWRQENILGRAMECYQTMKDFGYPDQDVINRVCNGRIGLLPQSWNYPVSCNFAVQGRRNDIVPEARLCHFLGPVTKPWYVTCLDPRAQLWRSFRERSFWRDQPMSGAGSELEAEMRQIVRMFEDGQEAP
;
A
#
# COMPACT_ATOMS: atom_id res chain seq x y z
N TYR A 1 -5.97 -15.00 -2.83
CA TYR A 1 -4.87 -15.96 -3.01
C TYR A 1 -5.04 -16.62 -4.36
N PHE A 2 -4.39 -16.05 -5.38
CA PHE A 2 -4.13 -16.81 -6.60
C PHE A 2 -2.84 -17.57 -6.34
N GLY A 3 -2.88 -18.91 -6.33
CA GLY A 3 -1.69 -19.72 -6.13
C GLY A 3 -0.65 -19.46 -7.23
N ALA A 4 0.63 -19.65 -6.94
CA ALA A 4 1.73 -19.39 -7.87
C ALA A 4 1.53 -20.02 -9.26
N ALA A 5 0.96 -21.24 -9.34
CA ALA A 5 0.66 -21.92 -10.59
C ALA A 5 -0.43 -21.21 -11.44
N ALA A 6 -1.41 -20.55 -10.82
CA ALA A 6 -2.41 -19.77 -11.55
C ALA A 6 -1.85 -18.44 -12.11
N ASN A 7 -0.72 -17.97 -11.60
CA ASN A 7 -0.05 -16.78 -12.12
C ASN A 7 0.77 -17.09 -13.39
N GLU A 8 1.46 -18.24 -13.44
CA GLU A 8 2.31 -18.60 -14.58
C GLU A 8 1.50 -18.79 -15.88
N GLU A 9 0.31 -19.41 -15.82
CA GLU A 9 -0.57 -19.55 -17.00
C GLU A 9 -1.15 -18.20 -17.46
N ARG A 10 -1.42 -17.27 -16.54
CA ARG A 10 -1.94 -15.93 -16.87
C ARG A 10 -0.84 -14.96 -17.33
N GLU A 11 0.39 -15.09 -16.83
CA GLU A 11 1.53 -14.30 -17.30
C GLU A 11 1.85 -14.56 -18.79
N ALA A 12 1.56 -15.79 -19.31
CA ALA A 12 1.76 -16.11 -20.70
C ALA A 12 0.90 -15.29 -21.67
N ASP A 13 -0.30 -14.86 -21.23
CA ASP A 13 -1.29 -14.21 -22.08
C ASP A 13 -1.25 -12.67 -22.07
N TRP A 14 -0.45 -12.09 -21.16
CA TRP A 14 -0.46 -10.65 -20.95
C TRP A 14 0.94 -10.04 -21.14
N PRO A 15 1.20 -9.39 -22.30
CA PRO A 15 2.49 -8.76 -22.57
C PRO A 15 2.95 -7.76 -21.49
N GLU A 16 1.99 -7.06 -20.87
CA GLU A 16 2.26 -6.10 -19.81
C GLU A 16 2.75 -6.78 -18.52
N MET A 17 2.26 -7.99 -18.23
CA MET A 17 2.76 -8.78 -17.10
C MET A 17 4.22 -9.16 -17.32
N LYS A 18 4.58 -9.61 -18.52
CA LYS A 18 5.97 -9.90 -18.91
C LYS A 18 6.86 -8.67 -18.77
N PHE A 19 6.35 -7.51 -19.20
CA PHE A 19 7.06 -6.24 -19.05
C PHE A 19 7.37 -5.96 -17.58
N PHE A 20 6.39 -6.02 -16.69
CA PHE A 20 6.62 -5.78 -15.26
C PHE A 20 7.49 -6.85 -14.60
N SER A 21 7.40 -8.11 -15.03
CA SER A 21 8.23 -9.21 -14.52
C SER A 21 9.69 -9.10 -14.96
N SER A 22 9.97 -8.44 -16.09
CA SER A 22 11.33 -8.23 -16.60
C SER A 22 12.07 -7.07 -15.93
N MET A 23 11.39 -6.29 -15.09
CA MET A 23 12.00 -5.13 -14.43
C MET A 23 12.89 -5.57 -13.28
N ASP A 24 14.10 -5.01 -13.23
CA ASP A 24 14.98 -5.12 -12.06
C ASP A 24 14.46 -4.20 -10.94
N SER A 25 13.67 -4.77 -10.05
CA SER A 25 13.02 -4.05 -8.96
C SER A 25 13.11 -4.84 -7.65
N PRO A 26 13.46 -4.21 -6.53
CA PRO A 26 13.43 -4.85 -5.22
C PRO A 26 12.00 -5.14 -4.74
N TYR A 27 10.98 -4.63 -5.45
CA TYR A 27 9.58 -4.83 -5.11
C TYR A 27 8.97 -5.98 -5.90
N PRO A 28 8.06 -6.76 -5.30
CA PRO A 28 7.33 -7.80 -6.03
C PRO A 28 6.57 -7.23 -7.23
N VAL A 29 6.50 -7.99 -8.32
CA VAL A 29 5.71 -7.61 -9.52
C VAL A 29 4.27 -7.25 -9.18
N ALA A 30 3.71 -7.89 -8.17
CA ALA A 30 2.33 -7.68 -7.71
C ALA A 30 1.99 -6.21 -7.37
N VAL A 31 2.99 -5.37 -7.02
CA VAL A 31 2.74 -3.94 -6.78
C VAL A 31 2.23 -3.23 -8.03
N ASN A 32 2.55 -3.75 -9.22
CA ASN A 32 2.13 -3.19 -10.50
C ASN A 32 0.74 -3.66 -10.97
N TYR A 33 0.14 -4.66 -10.30
CA TYR A 33 -1.16 -5.21 -10.72
C TYR A 33 -2.27 -4.17 -10.69
N ARG A 34 -2.17 -3.16 -9.82
CA ARG A 34 -3.12 -2.04 -9.80
C ARG A 34 -3.15 -1.24 -11.11
N LEU A 35 -2.05 -1.19 -11.85
CA LEU A 35 -1.97 -0.54 -13.17
C LEU A 35 -2.71 -1.35 -14.26
N LEU A 36 -2.86 -2.66 -14.07
CA LEU A 36 -3.54 -3.57 -15.00
C LEU A 36 -5.06 -3.61 -14.80
N LEU A 37 -5.59 -3.08 -13.70
CA LEU A 37 -7.00 -3.16 -13.37
C LEU A 37 -7.93 -2.64 -14.49
N PRO A 38 -7.62 -1.55 -15.21
CA PRO A 38 -8.44 -1.11 -16.34
C PRO A 38 -8.59 -2.14 -17.45
N LYS A 39 -7.58 -3.02 -17.61
CA LYS A 39 -7.56 -4.08 -18.61
C LYS A 39 -8.18 -5.39 -18.11
N ILE A 40 -7.93 -5.71 -16.82
CA ILE A 40 -8.45 -6.95 -16.19
C ILE A 40 -9.95 -6.90 -15.98
N LEU A 41 -10.45 -5.72 -15.57
CA LEU A 41 -11.87 -5.50 -15.32
C LEU A 41 -12.56 -5.06 -16.61
N GLY A 42 -13.76 -5.58 -16.86
CA GLY A 42 -14.55 -5.22 -18.05
C GLY A 42 -14.90 -3.73 -18.10
N ASP A 43 -15.33 -3.26 -19.28
CA ASP A 43 -15.65 -1.85 -19.52
C ASP A 43 -16.86 -1.37 -18.70
N GLU A 44 -17.69 -2.28 -18.21
CA GLU A 44 -18.79 -2.02 -17.29
C GLU A 44 -18.33 -1.51 -15.93
N VAL A 45 -17.08 -1.82 -15.52
CA VAL A 45 -16.50 -1.33 -14.28
C VAL A 45 -15.82 0.01 -14.52
N GLN A 46 -16.52 1.10 -14.23
CA GLN A 46 -16.04 2.46 -14.50
C GLN A 46 -15.27 3.09 -13.35
N LYS A 47 -15.52 2.65 -12.11
CA LYS A 47 -14.86 3.16 -10.91
C LYS A 47 -14.52 2.02 -9.96
N ILE A 48 -13.38 2.10 -9.29
CA ILE A 48 -12.98 1.16 -8.24
C ILE A 48 -12.37 1.89 -7.05
N LEU A 49 -12.43 1.23 -5.91
CA LEU A 49 -11.60 1.54 -4.75
C LEU A 49 -10.53 0.44 -4.63
N TYR A 50 -9.29 0.81 -4.90
CA TYR A 50 -8.13 -0.06 -4.68
C TYR A 50 -7.66 0.09 -3.23
N LEU A 51 -7.36 -1.04 -2.59
CA LEU A 51 -6.80 -1.11 -1.25
C LEU A 51 -5.63 -2.08 -1.23
N ASP A 52 -4.52 -1.69 -0.61
CA ASP A 52 -3.41 -2.60 -0.31
C ASP A 52 -3.83 -3.67 0.70
N GLY A 53 -3.16 -4.83 0.66
CA GLY A 53 -3.49 -5.98 1.51
C GLY A 53 -3.14 -5.81 2.99
N ASP A 54 -2.48 -4.72 3.36
CA ASP A 54 -2.05 -4.38 4.71
C ASP A 54 -2.89 -3.24 5.34
N ILE A 55 -4.16 -3.17 4.92
CA ILE A 55 -5.13 -2.18 5.41
C ILE A 55 -6.19 -2.85 6.27
N ILE A 56 -6.51 -2.22 7.40
CA ILE A 56 -7.67 -2.57 8.23
C ILE A 56 -8.74 -1.49 8.07
N CYS A 57 -9.95 -1.92 7.68
CA CYS A 57 -11.13 -1.08 7.60
C CYS A 57 -11.85 -1.06 8.95
N ARG A 58 -12.03 0.14 9.54
CA ARG A 58 -12.65 0.35 10.86
C ARG A 58 -14.10 0.80 10.79
N GLY A 59 -14.66 0.95 9.61
CA GLY A 59 -16.05 1.42 9.46
C GLY A 59 -16.52 1.45 8.01
N SER A 60 -17.66 2.09 7.78
CA SER A 60 -18.22 2.20 6.44
C SER A 60 -17.31 3.00 5.51
N ILE A 61 -17.14 2.50 4.29
CA ILE A 61 -16.44 3.15 3.18
C ILE A 61 -17.41 3.86 2.22
N ALA A 62 -18.71 3.93 2.57
CA ALA A 62 -19.74 4.47 1.68
C ALA A 62 -19.45 5.93 1.28
N GLU A 63 -19.03 6.77 2.22
CA GLU A 63 -18.67 8.16 1.96
C GLU A 63 -17.49 8.27 0.96
N LEU A 64 -16.44 7.44 1.15
CA LEU A 64 -15.32 7.38 0.24
C LEU A 64 -15.77 6.94 -1.16
N TRP A 65 -16.63 5.91 -1.22
CA TRP A 65 -17.16 5.40 -2.49
C TRP A 65 -18.01 6.42 -3.22
N GLN A 66 -18.76 7.25 -2.51
CA GLN A 66 -19.62 8.31 -3.08
C GLN A 66 -18.84 9.53 -3.56
N ALA A 67 -17.56 9.66 -3.22
CA ALA A 67 -16.75 10.78 -3.69
C ALA A 67 -16.77 10.86 -5.22
N ASP A 68 -17.11 12.04 -5.73
CA ASP A 68 -17.14 12.31 -7.17
C ASP A 68 -15.72 12.60 -7.66
N LEU A 69 -15.29 11.86 -8.67
CA LEU A 69 -14.01 12.06 -9.33
C LEU A 69 -14.08 13.10 -10.47
N GLY A 70 -15.26 13.35 -11.04
CA GLY A 70 -15.41 14.23 -12.19
C GLY A 70 -14.39 13.92 -13.28
N SER A 71 -13.52 14.89 -13.61
CA SER A 71 -12.44 14.73 -14.59
C SER A 71 -11.13 14.19 -14.00
N LEU A 72 -11.09 13.82 -12.71
CA LEU A 72 -9.89 13.29 -12.07
C LEU A 72 -9.66 11.82 -12.48
N LEU A 73 -8.41 11.45 -12.65
CA LEU A 73 -7.99 10.08 -12.91
C LEU A 73 -8.07 9.21 -11.65
N ALA A 74 -7.73 9.79 -10.51
CA ALA A 74 -7.79 9.13 -9.23
C ALA A 74 -7.97 10.13 -8.08
N ALA A 75 -8.31 9.63 -6.90
CA ALA A 75 -8.17 10.34 -5.65
C ALA A 75 -7.47 9.47 -4.62
N GLY A 76 -6.59 10.09 -3.82
CA GLY A 76 -5.80 9.42 -2.78
C GLY A 76 -5.41 10.38 -1.65
N VAL A 77 -4.83 9.83 -0.60
CA VAL A 77 -4.36 10.60 0.55
C VAL A 77 -2.90 10.99 0.33
N PRO A 78 -2.49 12.23 0.61
CA PRO A 78 -1.08 12.62 0.54
C PRO A 78 -0.19 11.63 1.29
N ASP A 79 0.91 11.22 0.66
CA ASP A 79 1.88 10.34 1.32
C ASP A 79 2.51 11.07 2.52
N PRO A 80 2.72 10.40 3.65
CA PRO A 80 3.38 11.01 4.80
C PRO A 80 4.76 11.62 4.50
N LEU A 81 5.43 11.12 3.47
CA LEU A 81 6.72 11.61 2.98
C LEU A 81 6.59 12.45 1.69
N GLU A 82 5.41 13.01 1.41
CA GLU A 82 5.15 13.79 0.18
C GLU A 82 6.26 14.80 -0.12
N ALA A 83 6.71 15.55 0.88
CA ALA A 83 7.76 16.55 0.69
C ALA A 83 9.09 15.94 0.21
N MET A 84 9.44 14.75 0.69
CA MET A 84 10.63 14.02 0.25
C MET A 84 10.48 13.53 -1.20
N HIS A 85 9.34 12.92 -1.50
CA HIS A 85 9.05 12.41 -2.85
C HIS A 85 9.04 13.52 -3.89
N ARG A 86 8.46 14.68 -3.57
CA ARG A 86 8.44 15.85 -4.46
C ARG A 86 9.81 16.49 -4.68
N ARG A 87 10.78 16.32 -3.79
CA ARG A 87 12.17 16.71 -4.05
C ARG A 87 12.81 15.84 -5.13
N ARG A 88 12.48 14.55 -5.15
CA ARG A 88 12.95 13.58 -6.14
C ARG A 88 12.19 13.69 -7.46
N LEU A 89 10.90 14.02 -7.40
CA LEU A 89 9.99 14.18 -8.53
C LEU A 89 9.40 15.61 -8.55
N PRO A 90 10.20 16.65 -8.90
CA PRO A 90 9.79 18.05 -8.76
C PRO A 90 8.63 18.44 -9.69
N GLU A 91 8.42 17.70 -10.78
CA GLU A 91 7.31 17.89 -11.71
C GLU A 91 5.96 17.46 -11.11
N VAL A 92 5.95 16.60 -10.08
CA VAL A 92 4.73 16.10 -9.45
C VAL A 92 4.16 17.13 -8.50
N LYS A 93 2.97 17.65 -8.80
CA LYS A 93 2.31 18.72 -8.02
C LYS A 93 1.84 18.23 -6.65
N ARG A 94 1.32 17.01 -6.58
CA ARG A 94 0.82 16.34 -5.38
C ARG A 94 1.25 14.89 -5.43
N TYR A 95 1.73 14.39 -4.31
CA TYR A 95 2.18 13.01 -4.21
C TYR A 95 1.32 12.26 -3.19
N VAL A 96 0.48 11.35 -3.68
CA VAL A 96 -0.38 10.52 -2.85
C VAL A 96 0.22 9.14 -2.63
N ASN A 97 -0.12 8.54 -1.49
CA ASN A 97 0.18 7.13 -1.23
C ASN A 97 -0.74 6.24 -2.07
N SER A 98 -0.15 5.26 -2.77
CA SER A 98 -0.86 4.38 -3.71
C SER A 98 -1.66 3.25 -3.05
N GLY A 99 -1.54 3.07 -1.74
CA GLY A 99 -2.22 1.97 -1.03
C GLY A 99 -3.72 2.13 -0.89
N VAL A 100 -4.24 3.37 -1.01
CA VAL A 100 -5.68 3.66 -1.11
C VAL A 100 -5.89 4.59 -2.28
N LEU A 101 -6.57 4.09 -3.31
CA LEU A 101 -6.88 4.88 -4.51
C LEU A 101 -8.33 4.65 -4.93
N LEU A 102 -9.09 5.72 -4.99
CA LEU A 102 -10.35 5.74 -5.73
C LEU A 102 -10.03 6.08 -7.19
N MET A 103 -10.28 5.15 -8.13
CA MET A 103 -9.79 5.23 -9.51
C MET A 103 -10.95 5.36 -10.49
N ASN A 104 -10.82 6.26 -11.46
CA ASN A 104 -11.73 6.40 -12.60
C ASN A 104 -11.24 5.52 -13.75
N LEU A 105 -11.65 4.26 -13.78
CA LEU A 105 -11.18 3.30 -14.78
C LEU A 105 -11.62 3.67 -16.19
N GLN A 106 -12.76 4.35 -16.36
CA GLN A 106 -13.19 4.84 -17.65
C GLN A 106 -12.16 5.78 -18.25
N LEU A 107 -11.74 6.81 -17.50
CA LEU A 107 -10.72 7.75 -17.94
C LEU A 107 -9.34 7.09 -18.09
N TRP A 108 -9.01 6.12 -17.24
CA TRP A 108 -7.76 5.38 -17.34
C TRP A 108 -7.66 4.64 -18.69
N ARG A 109 -8.76 4.03 -19.15
CA ARG A 109 -8.83 3.37 -20.49
C ARG A 109 -8.77 4.39 -21.61
N GLN A 110 -9.59 5.44 -21.56
CA GLN A 110 -9.69 6.47 -22.59
C GLN A 110 -8.35 7.16 -22.84
N GLU A 111 -7.55 7.37 -21.79
CA GLU A 111 -6.28 8.07 -21.87
C GLU A 111 -5.07 7.14 -21.88
N ASN A 112 -5.30 5.83 -22.02
CA ASN A 112 -4.25 4.81 -22.05
C ASN A 112 -3.23 4.96 -20.91
N ILE A 113 -3.73 5.08 -19.68
CA ILE A 113 -2.84 5.30 -18.50
C ILE A 113 -1.87 4.14 -18.33
N LEU A 114 -2.27 2.89 -18.63
CA LEU A 114 -1.39 1.72 -18.61
C LEU A 114 -0.20 1.89 -19.58
N GLY A 115 -0.46 2.27 -20.83
CA GLY A 115 0.62 2.52 -21.81
C GLY A 115 1.56 3.63 -21.35
N ARG A 116 1.01 4.75 -20.86
CA ARG A 116 1.80 5.85 -20.29
C ARG A 116 2.62 5.44 -19.07
N ALA A 117 2.09 4.54 -18.24
CA ALA A 117 2.82 3.97 -17.11
C ALA A 117 4.01 3.14 -17.57
N MET A 118 3.82 2.28 -18.56
CA MET A 118 4.91 1.48 -19.14
C MET A 118 6.01 2.37 -19.77
N GLU A 119 5.65 3.41 -20.50
CA GLU A 119 6.60 4.40 -21.04
C GLU A 119 7.34 5.13 -19.91
N CYS A 120 6.63 5.47 -18.83
CA CYS A 120 7.22 6.08 -17.64
C CYS A 120 8.28 5.17 -17.03
N TYR A 121 8.00 3.87 -16.89
CA TYR A 121 8.97 2.89 -16.40
C TYR A 121 10.21 2.78 -17.27
N GLN A 122 10.07 2.85 -18.59
CA GLN A 122 11.22 2.76 -19.52
C GLN A 122 12.14 3.99 -19.44
N THR A 123 11.61 5.12 -19.05
CA THR A 123 12.33 6.40 -19.04
C THR A 123 12.87 6.80 -17.67
N MET A 124 12.28 6.30 -16.59
CA MET A 124 12.74 6.58 -15.23
C MET A 124 13.95 5.71 -14.87
N LYS A 125 14.99 6.34 -14.32
CA LYS A 125 16.21 5.67 -13.88
C LYS A 125 16.25 5.38 -12.38
N ASP A 126 15.41 6.06 -11.60
CA ASP A 126 15.39 5.96 -10.14
C ASP A 126 13.94 5.90 -9.64
N PHE A 127 13.62 4.75 -9.04
CA PHE A 127 12.33 4.51 -8.41
C PHE A 127 12.53 4.36 -6.91
N GLY A 128 11.97 5.26 -6.14
CA GLY A 128 11.88 5.05 -4.70
C GLY A 128 10.77 4.05 -4.36
N TYR A 129 9.60 4.24 -5.02
CA TYR A 129 8.42 3.39 -4.90
C TYR A 129 7.82 3.22 -6.30
N PRO A 130 8.12 2.13 -7.02
CA PRO A 130 7.90 2.04 -8.47
C PRO A 130 6.49 2.38 -8.93
N ASP A 131 5.48 1.63 -8.44
CA ASP A 131 4.09 1.84 -8.81
C ASP A 131 3.54 3.20 -8.33
N GLN A 132 3.90 3.60 -7.11
CA GLN A 132 3.46 4.87 -6.53
C GLN A 132 4.05 6.07 -7.28
N ASP A 133 5.35 6.03 -7.61
CA ASP A 133 6.01 7.08 -8.38
C ASP A 133 5.38 7.23 -9.77
N VAL A 134 5.16 6.10 -10.45
CA VAL A 134 4.56 6.09 -11.79
C VAL A 134 3.14 6.63 -11.76
N ILE A 135 2.28 6.18 -10.84
CA ILE A 135 0.90 6.67 -10.71
C ILE A 135 0.90 8.19 -10.48
N ASN A 136 1.73 8.67 -9.56
CA ASN A 136 1.80 10.10 -9.27
C ASN A 136 2.30 10.94 -10.45
N ARG A 137 3.16 10.38 -11.32
CA ARG A 137 3.63 11.05 -12.56
C ARG A 137 2.58 11.02 -13.65
N VAL A 138 2.04 9.85 -13.99
CA VAL A 138 1.12 9.71 -15.14
C VAL A 138 -0.23 10.38 -14.87
N CYS A 139 -0.65 10.46 -13.60
CA CYS A 139 -1.87 11.13 -13.18
C CYS A 139 -1.62 12.57 -12.69
N ASN A 140 -0.41 13.12 -12.86
CA ASN A 140 -0.04 14.43 -12.32
C ASN A 140 -1.01 15.54 -12.72
N GLY A 141 -1.44 16.31 -11.74
CA GLY A 141 -2.42 17.39 -11.91
C GLY A 141 -3.88 16.92 -12.01
N ARG A 142 -4.13 15.60 -12.01
CA ARG A 142 -5.46 14.98 -12.07
C ARG A 142 -5.68 13.95 -10.96
N ILE A 143 -5.03 14.16 -9.81
CA ILE A 143 -5.24 13.41 -8.58
C ILE A 143 -5.97 14.30 -7.59
N GLY A 144 -7.15 13.86 -7.14
CA GLY A 144 -7.91 14.47 -6.05
C GLY A 144 -7.32 14.09 -4.70
N LEU A 145 -7.47 14.96 -3.71
CA LEU A 145 -7.00 14.70 -2.36
C LEU A 145 -8.15 14.22 -1.47
N LEU A 146 -7.91 13.13 -0.77
CA LEU A 146 -8.78 12.57 0.26
C LEU A 146 -8.30 12.96 1.65
N PRO A 147 -9.21 13.06 2.65
CA PRO A 147 -8.87 13.20 4.06
C PRO A 147 -7.96 12.06 4.55
N GLN A 148 -7.03 12.36 5.45
CA GLN A 148 -6.07 11.39 6.01
C GLN A 148 -6.75 10.19 6.68
N SER A 149 -7.97 10.34 7.16
CA SER A 149 -8.77 9.25 7.72
C SER A 149 -8.96 8.06 6.77
N TRP A 150 -8.89 8.29 5.46
CA TRP A 150 -9.03 7.26 4.42
C TRP A 150 -7.71 6.56 4.02
N ASN A 151 -6.59 6.93 4.61
CA ASN A 151 -5.33 6.19 4.51
C ASN A 151 -4.44 6.60 5.69
N TYR A 152 -4.90 6.26 6.90
CA TYR A 152 -4.19 6.63 8.12
C TYR A 152 -2.95 5.77 8.29
N PRO A 153 -1.75 6.37 8.30
CA PRO A 153 -0.50 5.62 8.35
C PRO A 153 -0.27 5.03 9.76
N VAL A 154 -0.07 3.74 9.82
CA VAL A 154 0.40 3.02 11.00
C VAL A 154 1.83 2.59 10.71
N SER A 155 2.81 3.32 11.26
CA SER A 155 4.24 3.02 11.04
C SER A 155 5.09 3.59 12.17
N CYS A 156 6.07 2.84 12.63
CA CYS A 156 7.03 3.32 13.61
C CYS A 156 7.91 4.46 13.08
N ASN A 157 8.14 4.52 11.78
CA ASN A 157 8.95 5.58 11.16
C ASN A 157 8.25 6.95 11.19
N PHE A 158 6.92 6.98 11.36
CA PHE A 158 6.11 8.20 11.47
C PHE A 158 5.80 8.59 12.91
N ALA A 159 6.28 7.82 13.88
CA ALA A 159 6.24 8.18 15.31
C ALA A 159 6.98 9.50 15.62
N VAL A 160 7.71 10.04 14.64
CA VAL A 160 8.46 11.29 14.76
C VAL A 160 7.54 12.53 14.74
N GLN A 161 6.31 12.42 14.25
CA GLN A 161 5.34 13.54 14.21
C GLN A 161 4.39 13.55 15.42
N GLY A 162 4.91 13.32 16.60
CA GLY A 162 4.12 13.25 17.85
C GLY A 162 3.67 11.80 18.11
N ARG A 163 4.48 11.08 18.87
CA ARG A 163 4.32 9.67 19.26
C ARG A 163 2.93 9.40 19.84
N ARG A 164 1.98 9.09 18.98
CA ARG A 164 0.73 8.47 19.41
C ARG A 164 0.92 6.96 19.32
N ASN A 165 0.85 6.31 20.47
CA ASN A 165 0.77 4.84 20.55
C ASN A 165 -0.62 4.32 20.19
N ASP A 166 -1.56 5.21 19.90
CA ASP A 166 -2.95 4.93 19.56
C ASP A 166 -3.29 5.33 18.13
N ILE A 167 -4.32 4.72 17.61
CA ILE A 167 -4.92 5.08 16.32
C ILE A 167 -6.05 6.07 16.60
N VAL A 168 -6.00 7.23 15.94
CA VAL A 168 -7.03 8.26 16.15
C VAL A 168 -8.44 7.73 15.82
N PRO A 169 -9.48 8.17 16.55
CA PRO A 169 -10.86 7.70 16.36
C PRO A 169 -11.38 7.90 14.93
N GLU A 170 -10.96 8.95 14.25
CA GLU A 170 -11.40 9.33 12.91
C GLU A 170 -10.80 8.44 11.81
N ALA A 171 -9.72 7.69 12.10
CA ALA A 171 -9.10 6.79 11.12
C ALA A 171 -10.10 5.71 10.67
N ARG A 172 -10.42 5.71 9.38
CA ARG A 172 -11.35 4.78 8.75
C ARG A 172 -10.62 3.60 8.10
N LEU A 173 -9.55 3.88 7.38
CA LEU A 173 -8.67 2.88 6.80
C LEU A 173 -7.29 3.05 7.44
N CYS A 174 -6.83 2.04 8.18
CA CYS A 174 -5.53 2.02 8.85
C CYS A 174 -4.55 1.20 8.01
N HIS A 175 -3.53 1.85 7.50
CA HIS A 175 -2.55 1.27 6.59
C HIS A 175 -1.23 1.02 7.32
N PHE A 176 -0.82 -0.24 7.44
CA PHE A 176 0.41 -0.65 8.12
C PHE A 176 1.63 -0.50 7.20
N LEU A 177 2.15 0.72 7.11
CA LEU A 177 3.24 1.10 6.21
C LEU A 177 4.60 0.58 6.67
N GLY A 178 5.46 0.27 5.67
CA GLY A 178 6.85 -0.14 5.90
C GLY A 178 7.02 -1.60 6.30
N PRO A 179 8.23 -2.16 6.13
CA PRO A 179 8.47 -3.58 6.33
C PRO A 179 8.47 -4.00 7.80
N VAL A 180 8.93 -3.14 8.71
CA VAL A 180 9.12 -3.46 10.13
C VAL A 180 7.87 -3.33 10.99
N THR A 181 6.80 -2.74 10.46
CA THR A 181 5.51 -2.55 11.17
C THR A 181 4.41 -3.47 10.70
N LYS A 182 4.73 -4.48 9.89
CA LYS A 182 3.72 -5.44 9.44
C LYS A 182 3.21 -6.24 10.62
N PRO A 183 1.90 -6.14 10.95
CA PRO A 183 1.35 -6.66 12.20
C PRO A 183 1.28 -8.19 12.24
N TRP A 184 1.47 -8.86 11.13
CA TRP A 184 1.52 -10.34 11.03
C TRP A 184 2.88 -10.93 11.35
N TYR A 185 3.93 -10.13 11.55
CA TYR A 185 5.20 -10.63 12.08
C TYR A 185 5.16 -10.72 13.61
N VAL A 186 5.69 -11.80 14.15
CA VAL A 186 5.84 -11.97 15.61
C VAL A 186 6.77 -10.91 16.22
N THR A 187 7.67 -10.37 15.41
CA THR A 187 8.64 -9.33 15.79
C THR A 187 8.06 -7.90 15.73
N CYS A 188 6.79 -7.74 15.32
CA CYS A 188 6.16 -6.42 15.32
C CYS A 188 5.81 -5.99 16.74
N LEU A 189 6.57 -5.04 17.28
CA LEU A 189 6.39 -4.46 18.63
C LEU A 189 5.52 -3.20 18.63
N ASP A 190 5.01 -2.75 17.46
CA ASP A 190 4.12 -1.59 17.42
C ASP A 190 2.79 -1.92 18.13
N PRO A 191 2.43 -1.19 19.22
CA PRO A 191 1.21 -1.48 19.99
C PRO A 191 -0.06 -1.37 19.12
N ARG A 192 -0.02 -0.57 18.05
CA ARG A 192 -1.14 -0.41 17.10
C ARG A 192 -1.40 -1.66 16.26
N ALA A 193 -0.41 -2.59 16.19
CA ALA A 193 -0.61 -3.93 15.59
C ALA A 193 -1.71 -4.73 16.30
N GLN A 194 -2.07 -4.38 17.53
CA GLN A 194 -3.18 -5.00 18.26
C GLN A 194 -4.52 -4.84 17.51
N LEU A 195 -4.71 -3.76 16.76
CA LEU A 195 -5.88 -3.61 15.91
C LEU A 195 -5.96 -4.76 14.90
N TRP A 196 -4.89 -5.03 14.15
CA TRP A 196 -4.84 -6.12 13.17
C TRP A 196 -5.03 -7.48 13.84
N ARG A 197 -4.37 -7.70 14.97
CA ARG A 197 -4.48 -8.97 15.74
C ARG A 197 -5.90 -9.25 16.18
N SER A 198 -6.65 -8.25 16.61
CA SER A 198 -8.06 -8.39 16.97
C SER A 198 -8.97 -8.76 15.79
N PHE A 199 -8.65 -8.33 14.57
CA PHE A 199 -9.35 -8.77 13.36
C PHE A 199 -8.97 -10.20 12.99
N ARG A 200 -7.68 -10.57 13.09
CA ARG A 200 -7.18 -11.91 12.84
C ARG A 200 -7.88 -12.94 13.72
N GLU A 201 -8.03 -12.67 15.02
CA GLU A 201 -8.70 -13.56 15.99
C GLU A 201 -10.14 -13.92 15.58
N ARG A 202 -10.81 -13.04 14.83
CA ARG A 202 -12.17 -13.24 14.32
C ARG A 202 -12.23 -13.76 12.89
N SER A 203 -11.09 -14.05 12.28
CA SER A 203 -10.98 -14.53 10.91
C SER A 203 -10.71 -16.02 10.83
N PHE A 204 -10.81 -16.59 9.61
CA PHE A 204 -10.38 -17.98 9.33
C PHE A 204 -8.87 -18.20 9.53
N TRP A 205 -8.09 -17.13 9.64
CA TRP A 205 -6.63 -17.17 9.78
C TRP A 205 -6.16 -17.16 11.24
N ARG A 206 -7.08 -17.20 12.22
CA ARG A 206 -6.75 -17.09 13.65
C ARG A 206 -5.76 -18.15 14.12
N ASP A 207 -5.89 -19.39 13.60
CA ASP A 207 -5.08 -20.53 14.01
C ASP A 207 -3.80 -20.71 13.17
N GLN A 208 -3.62 -19.90 12.12
CA GLN A 208 -2.39 -19.94 11.33
C GLN A 208 -1.23 -19.29 12.10
N PRO A 209 -0.01 -19.86 12.06
CA PRO A 209 1.13 -19.23 12.71
C PRO A 209 1.38 -17.84 12.13
N MET A 210 1.83 -16.92 12.97
CA MET A 210 2.30 -15.60 12.53
C MET A 210 3.64 -15.75 11.79
N SER A 211 3.92 -14.84 10.86
CA SER A 211 5.19 -14.85 10.13
C SER A 211 6.37 -14.71 11.11
N GLY A 212 7.37 -15.58 10.95
CA GLY A 212 8.54 -15.64 11.83
C GLY A 212 8.32 -16.42 13.14
N ALA A 213 7.15 -17.05 13.35
CA ALA A 213 6.91 -17.89 14.51
C ALA A 213 7.89 -19.09 14.52
N GLY A 214 8.53 -19.32 15.67
CA GLY A 214 9.54 -20.36 15.85
C GLY A 214 10.93 -20.04 15.26
N SER A 215 11.15 -18.85 14.74
CA SER A 215 12.45 -18.43 14.20
C SER A 215 13.42 -18.00 15.30
N GLU A 216 14.73 -18.06 15.01
CA GLU A 216 15.77 -17.50 15.89
C GLU A 216 15.51 -16.02 16.17
N LEU A 217 15.07 -15.25 15.17
CA LEU A 217 14.74 -13.84 15.33
C LEU A 217 13.60 -13.60 16.33
N GLU A 218 12.58 -14.49 16.38
CA GLU A 218 11.55 -14.41 17.42
C GLU A 218 12.15 -14.63 18.82
N ALA A 219 13.05 -15.61 18.96
CA ALA A 219 13.70 -15.91 20.23
C ALA A 219 14.54 -14.72 20.73
N GLU A 220 15.33 -14.11 19.83
CA GLU A 220 16.11 -12.91 20.12
C GLU A 220 15.22 -11.73 20.53
N MET A 221 14.14 -11.48 19.77
CA MET A 221 13.21 -10.39 20.09
C MET A 221 12.51 -10.59 21.42
N ARG A 222 12.12 -11.82 21.77
CA ARG A 222 11.55 -12.14 23.09
C ARG A 222 12.54 -11.89 24.22
N GLN A 223 13.82 -12.17 23.98
CA GLN A 223 14.89 -11.89 24.95
C GLN A 223 15.05 -10.38 25.15
N ILE A 224 15.11 -9.60 24.07
CA ILE A 224 15.20 -8.13 24.13
C ILE A 224 14.01 -7.54 24.90
N VAL A 225 12.78 -7.97 24.58
CA VAL A 225 11.58 -7.48 25.29
C VAL A 225 11.65 -7.75 26.78
N ARG A 226 12.06 -8.97 27.20
CA ARG A 226 12.24 -9.31 28.63
C ARG A 226 13.27 -8.40 29.32
N MET A 227 14.40 -8.13 28.65
CA MET A 227 15.41 -7.23 29.20
C MET A 227 14.87 -5.83 29.48
N PHE A 228 14.01 -5.30 28.57
CA PHE A 228 13.35 -4.01 28.79
C PHE A 228 12.31 -4.06 29.92
N GLU A 229 11.53 -5.16 30.02
CA GLU A 229 10.56 -5.35 31.11
C GLU A 229 11.24 -5.48 32.48
N ASP A 230 12.40 -6.12 32.52
CA ASP A 230 13.19 -6.34 33.73
C ASP A 230 14.08 -5.12 34.09
N GLY A 231 14.02 -4.02 33.32
CA GLY A 231 14.79 -2.80 33.56
C GLY A 231 16.30 -2.95 33.35
N GLN A 232 16.74 -3.96 32.60
CA GLN A 232 18.14 -4.18 32.24
C GLN A 232 18.48 -3.36 30.98
N GLU A 233 19.68 -2.73 31.00
CA GLU A 233 20.19 -2.08 29.79
C GLU A 233 20.51 -3.14 28.72
N ALA A 234 20.16 -2.83 27.46
CA ALA A 234 20.51 -3.69 26.33
C ALA A 234 22.04 -3.76 26.17
N PRO A 235 22.61 -4.91 25.81
CA PRO A 235 24.04 -5.10 25.61
C PRO A 235 24.60 -4.27 24.46
#